data_60d54b73a3c0d7e4f37aeb0f49da42a9
#
_entry.id   60d54b73a3c0d7e4f37aeb0f49da42a9
#
_cell.length_a   1.000
_cell.length_b   1.000
_cell.length_c   1.000
_cell.angle_alpha   90.00
_cell.angle_beta   90.00
_cell.angle_gamma   90.00
#
_symmetry.space_group_name_H-M   'P 1'
#
loop_
_entity.id
_entity.type
_entity.pdbx_description
1 polymer ?
#
loop_
_entity_poly.entity_id
_entity_poly.type
_entity_poly.pdbx_seq_one_letter_code
_entity_poly.pdbx_strand_id
1 'polypeptide(L)'
;MPPLERDMIDIQVKNLVKFFVIGENLLDGLSFEIQEGERVAILGRNGCGKTTLFKILTGEMDYDEGEVFVNPNKRLGLISQIPHFPDGYTVEDVLRSAYQEVLAAKRKMQELEKKMASSSDEALLREYDRLVARFQAGGGYEMDVEVDKVSNGLGISAEQRVQLFESLSGGEKTRVNLARLLLEKTDILLLDEPTNHLDLRSVEWLESYINSFKGTVLAISHDRYFLDRIAQRVIEISDGHGEFYSGNYSFYMDEKQARFNLQMKQYEQEQAKLKQLGYTVERMKGWGINNRTLYRRAMSIQHRMDRMQHLKRPTHEKTMKATFGEKDFAGDVVFQMKNVEKSFGDRTLFSGLDFKVGGGERIALLGDNGTGKSTFIKCLLGEEDCKGKIQFGPTVKWGYLPQIIHFEHPERTLYDTMLYEKDCSPQTARDRLGAFLFQGEDVFKTVGNLSGGEQSRLRLCMLMDEKINFLILDEPTNHLDIASREWVEAAIEEFEGVLLFVSHDRYFIEKFAERIWLLEDGTIRDFSCGYQKFRSILEHEAANRVAAPTTPKVKKEKPKGGSKETEKRIRKLEREIEKQEQIVAEYDPLIEAAASDYQELTRFLQEKEKAENILMEYMEEWEAAQEST
;
A
#
# COMPACT_ATOMS: atom_id res chain seq x y z
N MET A 1 29.47 27.14 -0.85
CA MET A 1 28.92 26.60 0.41
C MET A 1 30.05 26.30 1.36
N PRO A 2 29.99 26.66 2.61
CA PRO A 2 30.98 26.28 3.62
C PRO A 2 30.96 24.76 3.81
N PRO A 3 32.09 24.12 4.18
CA PRO A 3 32.21 22.67 4.28
C PRO A 3 31.21 22.01 5.25
N LEU A 4 30.74 22.70 6.26
CA LEU A 4 29.75 22.22 7.25
C LEU A 4 28.35 21.96 6.68
N GLU A 5 27.93 22.61 5.58
CA GLU A 5 26.62 22.39 4.95
C GLU A 5 26.63 21.20 3.98
N ARG A 6 27.79 20.82 3.44
CA ARG A 6 27.92 19.64 2.54
C ARG A 6 27.86 18.32 3.31
N ASP A 7 28.26 18.30 4.58
CA ASP A 7 28.27 17.08 5.39
C ASP A 7 26.85 16.65 5.83
N MET A 8 25.85 17.53 5.67
CA MET A 8 24.43 17.25 5.99
C MET A 8 23.60 16.79 4.78
N ILE A 9 24.15 16.83 3.55
CA ILE A 9 23.44 16.43 2.34
C ILE A 9 23.87 15.03 1.97
N ASP A 10 22.92 14.10 1.91
CA ASP A 10 23.14 12.73 1.50
C ASP A 10 23.01 12.55 -0.02
N ILE A 11 22.01 13.20 -0.62
CA ILE A 11 21.77 13.14 -2.06
C ILE A 11 21.45 14.54 -2.58
N GLN A 12 22.09 14.91 -3.69
CA GLN A 12 21.78 16.14 -4.42
C GLN A 12 21.69 15.83 -5.92
N VAL A 13 20.61 16.24 -6.52
CA VAL A 13 20.34 16.15 -7.96
C VAL A 13 20.11 17.55 -8.49
N LYS A 14 20.80 17.94 -9.58
CA LYS A 14 20.66 19.25 -10.21
C LYS A 14 20.45 19.11 -11.72
N ASN A 15 19.34 19.63 -12.20
CA ASN A 15 18.98 19.71 -13.63
C ASN A 15 19.17 18.36 -14.34
N LEU A 16 18.76 17.27 -13.69
CA LEU A 16 18.91 15.93 -14.23
C LEU A 16 18.00 15.74 -15.45
N VAL A 17 18.63 15.35 -16.57
CA VAL A 17 17.91 14.98 -17.79
C VAL A 17 18.25 13.53 -18.16
N LYS A 18 17.23 12.76 -18.51
CA LYS A 18 17.35 11.41 -19.03
C LYS A 18 16.34 11.17 -20.13
N PHE A 19 16.80 10.65 -21.25
CA PHE A 19 15.96 10.20 -22.36
C PHE A 19 16.40 8.83 -22.87
N PHE A 20 15.47 8.07 -23.43
CA PHE A 20 15.76 6.82 -24.15
C PHE A 20 15.52 6.98 -25.65
N VAL A 21 14.65 7.92 -26.03
CA VAL A 21 14.36 8.28 -27.41
C VAL A 21 14.67 9.76 -27.58
N ILE A 22 15.39 10.10 -28.64
CA ILE A 22 15.76 11.50 -28.93
C ILE A 22 14.50 12.33 -29.10
N GLY A 23 14.36 13.37 -28.27
CA GLY A 23 13.22 14.28 -28.29
C GLY A 23 12.10 13.94 -27.27
N GLU A 24 12.21 12.84 -26.54
CA GLU A 24 11.28 12.46 -25.49
C GLU A 24 12.03 12.31 -24.15
N ASN A 25 12.06 13.39 -23.36
CA ASN A 25 12.71 13.38 -22.06
C ASN A 25 11.85 12.62 -21.05
N LEU A 26 12.42 11.59 -20.44
CA LEU A 26 11.80 10.85 -19.33
C LEU A 26 11.91 11.65 -18.02
N LEU A 27 13.09 12.24 -17.78
CA LEU A 27 13.34 13.21 -16.72
C LEU A 27 13.84 14.48 -17.40
N ASP A 28 13.29 15.64 -17.01
CA ASP A 28 13.53 16.91 -17.67
C ASP A 28 13.82 18.01 -16.65
N GLY A 29 15.13 18.16 -16.33
CA GLY A 29 15.59 19.20 -15.41
C GLY A 29 15.24 18.95 -13.94
N LEU A 30 15.10 17.69 -13.52
CA LEU A 30 14.78 17.31 -12.13
C LEU A 30 15.89 17.79 -11.17
N SER A 31 15.50 18.53 -10.14
CA SER A 31 16.44 19.08 -9.15
C SER A 31 15.88 18.96 -7.74
N PHE A 32 16.62 18.31 -6.83
CA PHE A 32 16.25 18.20 -5.41
C PHE A 32 17.48 17.89 -4.54
N GLU A 33 17.31 18.09 -3.23
CA GLU A 33 18.31 17.78 -2.21
C GLU A 33 17.64 16.99 -1.10
N ILE A 34 18.35 16.00 -0.55
CA ILE A 34 17.91 15.17 0.56
C ILE A 34 18.96 15.24 1.65
N GLN A 35 18.50 15.58 2.86
CA GLN A 35 19.34 15.72 4.03
C GLN A 35 19.50 14.40 4.78
N GLU A 36 20.51 14.31 5.63
CA GLU A 36 20.75 13.15 6.48
C GLU A 36 19.55 12.84 7.38
N GLY A 37 19.12 11.58 7.39
CA GLY A 37 18.00 11.10 8.19
C GLY A 37 16.62 11.50 7.68
N GLU A 38 16.53 12.15 6.51
CA GLU A 38 15.25 12.51 5.90
C GLU A 38 14.57 11.26 5.29
N ARG A 39 13.22 11.21 5.39
CA ARG A 39 12.40 10.14 4.80
C ARG A 39 11.54 10.73 3.70
N VAL A 40 11.86 10.35 2.47
CA VAL A 40 11.26 10.93 1.27
C VAL A 40 10.51 9.87 0.50
N ALA A 41 9.25 10.14 0.17
CA ALA A 41 8.46 9.35 -0.78
C ALA A 41 8.61 9.92 -2.18
N ILE A 42 8.82 9.05 -3.18
CA ILE A 42 8.84 9.41 -4.59
C ILE A 42 7.59 8.85 -5.25
N LEU A 43 6.73 9.75 -5.71
CA LEU A 43 5.46 9.45 -6.37
C LEU A 43 5.50 9.78 -7.86
N GLY A 44 4.55 9.24 -8.60
CA GLY A 44 4.35 9.49 -10.02
C GLY A 44 3.75 8.29 -10.73
N ARG A 45 3.25 8.49 -11.94
CA ARG A 45 2.64 7.44 -12.75
C ARG A 45 3.64 6.33 -13.11
N ASN A 46 3.13 5.16 -13.48
CA ASN A 46 3.98 4.11 -14.03
C ASN A 46 4.67 4.62 -15.31
N GLY A 47 5.97 4.37 -15.42
CA GLY A 47 6.76 4.84 -16.55
C GLY A 47 7.29 6.28 -16.46
N CYS A 48 7.02 7.06 -15.39
CA CYS A 48 7.53 8.44 -15.25
C CYS A 48 9.02 8.54 -14.85
N GLY A 49 9.72 7.42 -14.70
CA GLY A 49 11.17 7.42 -14.45
C GLY A 49 11.58 7.22 -12.98
N LYS A 50 10.70 6.80 -12.06
CA LYS A 50 11.04 6.56 -10.65
C LYS A 50 12.16 5.54 -10.45
N THR A 51 12.00 4.34 -11.00
CA THR A 51 13.04 3.27 -10.96
C THR A 51 14.30 3.69 -11.72
N THR A 52 14.16 4.44 -12.81
CA THR A 52 15.29 5.01 -13.57
C THR A 52 16.10 5.96 -12.70
N LEU A 53 15.43 6.83 -11.94
CA LEU A 53 16.08 7.72 -10.98
C LEU A 53 16.88 6.93 -9.94
N PHE A 54 16.33 5.86 -9.37
CA PHE A 54 17.06 5.02 -8.42
C PHE A 54 18.30 4.37 -9.04
N LYS A 55 18.19 3.86 -10.27
CA LYS A 55 19.35 3.30 -11.01
C LYS A 55 20.43 4.35 -11.30
N ILE A 56 20.04 5.59 -11.54
CA ILE A 56 21.01 6.70 -11.70
C ILE A 56 21.69 7.02 -10.36
N LEU A 57 20.93 7.06 -9.24
CA LEU A 57 21.48 7.32 -7.92
C LEU A 57 22.45 6.23 -7.45
N THR A 58 22.25 4.97 -7.86
CA THR A 58 23.16 3.85 -7.57
C THR A 58 24.36 3.77 -8.53
N GLY A 59 24.34 4.54 -9.62
CA GLY A 59 25.36 4.46 -10.67
C GLY A 59 25.21 3.24 -11.59
N GLU A 60 24.08 2.52 -11.52
CA GLU A 60 23.76 1.42 -12.45
C GLU A 60 23.38 1.93 -13.85
N MET A 61 22.99 3.19 -13.95
CA MET A 61 22.57 3.82 -15.21
C MET A 61 23.15 5.23 -15.33
N ASP A 62 23.68 5.55 -16.51
CA ASP A 62 24.14 6.89 -16.85
C ASP A 62 22.96 7.84 -17.14
N TYR A 63 23.20 9.12 -16.94
CA TYR A 63 22.26 10.22 -17.28
C TYR A 63 22.84 11.07 -18.40
N ASP A 64 21.96 11.85 -19.07
CA ASP A 64 22.35 12.58 -20.27
C ASP A 64 22.85 13.99 -19.96
N GLU A 65 22.18 14.72 -19.02
CA GLU A 65 22.57 16.06 -18.56
C GLU A 65 22.32 16.23 -17.06
N GLY A 66 23.01 17.18 -16.43
CA GLY A 66 22.86 17.53 -15.04
C GLY A 66 23.99 17.06 -14.14
N GLU A 67 23.76 17.12 -12.82
CA GLU A 67 24.72 16.71 -11.80
C GLU A 67 24.01 15.85 -10.76
N VAL A 68 24.61 14.72 -10.41
CA VAL A 68 24.15 13.83 -9.34
C VAL A 68 25.27 13.66 -8.33
N PHE A 69 24.98 13.94 -7.08
CA PHE A 69 25.88 13.74 -5.95
C PHE A 69 25.23 12.83 -4.93
N VAL A 70 25.91 11.77 -4.58
CA VAL A 70 25.58 10.89 -3.44
C VAL A 70 26.78 10.91 -2.50
N ASN A 71 26.56 11.03 -1.21
CA ASN A 71 27.63 11.15 -0.22
C ASN A 71 28.55 9.90 -0.27
N PRO A 72 29.83 10.04 -0.69
CA PRO A 72 30.71 8.89 -0.88
C PRO A 72 31.14 8.22 0.43
N ASN A 73 30.90 8.85 1.58
CA ASN A 73 31.23 8.31 2.90
C ASN A 73 30.10 7.43 3.44
N LYS A 74 28.95 7.37 2.76
CA LYS A 74 27.78 6.62 3.18
C LYS A 74 27.52 5.42 2.28
N ARG A 75 27.08 4.32 2.89
CA ARG A 75 26.70 3.11 2.17
C ARG A 75 25.25 3.23 1.71
N LEU A 76 25.04 3.10 0.40
CA LEU A 76 23.75 3.11 -0.25
C LEU A 76 23.30 1.69 -0.51
N GLY A 77 22.05 1.35 -0.13
CA GLY A 77 21.40 0.09 -0.42
C GLY A 77 20.18 0.27 -1.29
N LEU A 78 20.03 -0.53 -2.35
CA LEU A 78 18.88 -0.48 -3.26
C LEU A 78 18.15 -1.83 -3.28
N ILE A 79 16.84 -1.80 -3.15
CA ILE A 79 15.94 -2.92 -3.46
C ILE A 79 15.36 -2.71 -4.86
N SER A 80 15.99 -3.24 -5.89
CA SER A 80 15.40 -3.26 -7.24
C SER A 80 15.61 -4.56 -7.98
N GLN A 81 16.72 -5.21 -7.77
CA GLN A 81 17.06 -6.46 -8.45
C GLN A 81 17.56 -7.50 -7.46
N ILE A 82 17.13 -8.74 -7.67
CA ILE A 82 17.63 -9.88 -6.90
C ILE A 82 19.03 -10.18 -7.42
N PRO A 83 20.08 -10.03 -6.60
CA PRO A 83 21.44 -10.39 -7.03
C PRO A 83 21.50 -11.87 -7.40
N HIS A 84 22.40 -12.20 -8.33
CA HIS A 84 22.73 -13.59 -8.59
C HIS A 84 23.56 -14.14 -7.43
N PHE A 85 23.02 -15.18 -6.79
CA PHE A 85 23.74 -15.94 -5.76
C PHE A 85 24.32 -17.21 -6.40
N PRO A 86 25.42 -17.74 -5.85
CA PRO A 86 25.97 -19.00 -6.30
C PRO A 86 24.96 -20.15 -6.15
N ASP A 87 25.00 -21.10 -7.09
CA ASP A 87 24.15 -22.29 -7.05
C ASP A 87 24.31 -23.05 -5.72
N GLY A 88 23.19 -23.48 -5.17
CA GLY A 88 23.17 -24.22 -3.91
C GLY A 88 23.12 -23.39 -2.64
N TYR A 89 23.03 -22.04 -2.74
CA TYR A 89 22.80 -21.20 -1.57
C TYR A 89 21.41 -21.45 -0.99
N THR A 90 21.37 -21.65 0.34
CA THR A 90 20.13 -21.64 1.09
C THR A 90 19.67 -20.21 1.36
N VAL A 91 18.42 -20.04 1.76
CA VAL A 91 17.89 -18.72 2.21
C VAL A 91 18.75 -18.19 3.36
N GLU A 92 19.16 -19.03 4.29
CA GLU A 92 20.07 -18.65 5.39
C GLU A 92 21.40 -18.12 4.90
N ASP A 93 21.99 -18.75 3.87
CA ASP A 93 23.26 -18.29 3.28
C ASP A 93 23.09 -16.92 2.62
N VAL A 94 21.96 -16.70 1.95
CA VAL A 94 21.62 -15.39 1.36
C VAL A 94 21.48 -14.31 2.44
N LEU A 95 20.77 -14.57 3.52
CA LEU A 95 20.63 -13.62 4.64
C LEU A 95 21.99 -13.31 5.27
N ARG A 96 22.79 -14.31 5.53
CA ARG A 96 24.15 -14.16 6.10
C ARG A 96 25.14 -13.48 5.15
N SER A 97 24.86 -13.46 3.86
CA SER A 97 25.70 -12.74 2.88
C SER A 97 25.76 -11.23 3.14
N ALA A 98 24.75 -10.66 3.84
CA ALA A 98 24.78 -9.27 4.32
C ALA A 98 25.97 -8.98 5.25
N TYR A 99 26.52 -9.99 5.90
CA TYR A 99 27.62 -9.91 6.84
C TYR A 99 28.95 -10.44 6.29
N GLN A 100 29.14 -10.44 4.95
CA GLN A 100 30.34 -11.01 4.34
C GLN A 100 31.65 -10.49 4.93
N GLU A 101 31.76 -9.18 5.17
CA GLU A 101 32.95 -8.57 5.79
C GLU A 101 33.18 -9.05 7.23
N VAL A 102 32.09 -9.19 8.00
CA VAL A 102 32.12 -9.67 9.38
C VAL A 102 32.52 -11.13 9.43
N LEU A 103 31.95 -11.94 8.54
CA LEU A 103 32.28 -13.36 8.41
C LEU A 103 33.71 -13.59 7.95
N ALA A 104 34.21 -12.73 7.02
CA ALA A 104 35.60 -12.77 6.61
C ALA A 104 36.55 -12.40 7.76
N ALA A 105 36.21 -11.38 8.57
CA ALA A 105 36.96 -11.03 9.77
C ALA A 105 36.97 -12.20 10.77
N LYS A 106 35.83 -12.84 11.02
CA LYS A 106 35.71 -14.04 11.90
C LYS A 106 36.62 -15.18 11.45
N ARG A 107 36.61 -15.50 10.14
CA ARG A 107 37.49 -16.53 9.59
C ARG A 107 38.98 -16.21 9.80
N LYS A 108 39.38 -14.96 9.54
CA LYS A 108 40.76 -14.51 9.78
C LYS A 108 41.12 -14.54 11.25
N MET A 109 40.23 -14.17 12.17
CA MET A 109 40.44 -14.29 13.60
C MET A 109 40.73 -15.74 14.01
N GLN A 110 39.90 -16.68 13.51
CA GLN A 110 40.12 -18.11 13.79
C GLN A 110 41.44 -18.66 13.23
N GLU A 111 41.88 -18.15 12.08
CA GLU A 111 43.19 -18.49 11.51
C GLU A 111 44.33 -17.96 12.36
N LEU A 112 44.20 -16.69 12.83
CA LEU A 112 45.20 -16.08 13.72
C LEU A 112 45.25 -16.77 15.08
N GLU A 113 44.11 -17.14 15.66
CA GLU A 113 44.04 -17.92 16.92
C GLU A 113 44.82 -19.22 16.83
N LYS A 114 44.71 -19.95 15.69
CA LYS A 114 45.48 -21.16 15.44
C LYS A 114 46.99 -20.88 15.35
N LYS A 115 47.40 -19.76 14.74
CA LYS A 115 48.79 -19.36 14.64
C LYS A 115 49.35 -18.87 15.97
N MET A 116 48.57 -18.14 16.72
CA MET A 116 48.95 -17.63 18.06
C MET A 116 49.09 -18.76 19.10
N ALA A 117 48.38 -19.88 18.93
CA ALA A 117 48.54 -21.06 19.76
C ALA A 117 49.97 -21.68 19.64
N SER A 118 50.68 -21.37 18.54
CA SER A 118 52.04 -21.89 18.26
C SER A 118 53.16 -20.83 18.32
N SER A 119 52.81 -19.52 18.40
CA SER A 119 53.79 -18.42 18.38
C SER A 119 53.25 -17.21 19.16
N SER A 120 54.05 -16.64 20.03
CA SER A 120 53.71 -15.40 20.80
C SER A 120 54.30 -14.17 20.08
N ASP A 121 53.84 -13.92 18.82
CA ASP A 121 54.26 -12.75 18.07
C ASP A 121 53.32 -11.55 18.34
N GLU A 122 53.92 -10.43 18.75
CA GLU A 122 53.18 -9.20 19.06
C GLU A 122 52.47 -8.60 17.82
N ALA A 123 53.01 -8.86 16.62
CA ALA A 123 52.36 -8.41 15.39
C ALA A 123 51.05 -9.15 15.11
N LEU A 124 50.99 -10.45 15.42
CA LEU A 124 49.76 -11.26 15.31
C LEU A 124 48.69 -10.79 16.29
N LEU A 125 49.08 -10.40 17.53
CA LEU A 125 48.19 -9.84 18.53
C LEU A 125 47.53 -8.52 18.05
N ARG A 126 48.33 -7.61 17.51
CA ARG A 126 47.82 -6.33 16.96
C ARG A 126 46.90 -6.52 15.79
N GLU A 127 47.16 -7.49 14.92
CA GLU A 127 46.28 -7.84 13.79
C GLU A 127 44.98 -8.46 14.30
N TYR A 128 45.04 -9.32 15.29
CA TYR A 128 43.85 -9.92 15.94
C TYR A 128 42.97 -8.85 16.59
N ASP A 129 43.53 -7.93 17.36
CA ASP A 129 42.79 -6.83 17.98
C ASP A 129 42.09 -5.95 16.95
N ARG A 130 42.74 -5.66 15.81
CA ARG A 130 42.08 -4.92 14.71
C ARG A 130 40.89 -5.68 14.12
N LEU A 131 41.02 -6.99 13.95
CA LEU A 131 39.95 -7.84 13.44
C LEU A 131 38.80 -7.95 14.44
N VAL A 132 39.09 -8.06 15.75
CA VAL A 132 38.08 -8.08 16.81
C VAL A 132 37.31 -6.75 16.81
N ALA A 133 38.01 -5.62 16.73
CA ALA A 133 37.36 -4.31 16.65
C ALA A 133 36.47 -4.20 15.40
N ARG A 134 36.95 -4.69 14.23
CA ARG A 134 36.16 -4.71 12.99
C ARG A 134 34.95 -5.65 13.09
N PHE A 135 35.11 -6.83 13.68
CA PHE A 135 34.04 -7.79 13.91
C PHE A 135 32.96 -7.21 14.84
N GLN A 136 33.38 -6.57 15.93
CA GLN A 136 32.48 -5.92 16.88
C GLN A 136 31.75 -4.73 16.25
N ALA A 137 32.47 -3.83 15.56
CA ALA A 137 31.88 -2.69 14.87
C ALA A 137 30.89 -3.13 13.77
N GLY A 138 31.15 -4.28 13.10
CA GLY A 138 30.25 -4.89 12.14
C GLY A 138 28.99 -5.53 12.78
N GLY A 139 28.89 -5.64 14.11
CA GLY A 139 27.78 -6.30 14.80
C GLY A 139 27.88 -7.82 14.79
N GLY A 140 29.11 -8.37 14.76
CA GLY A 140 29.32 -9.81 14.65
C GLY A 140 28.75 -10.65 15.81
N TYR A 141 28.61 -10.07 16.99
CA TYR A 141 28.00 -10.74 18.15
C TYR A 141 26.47 -10.72 18.10
N GLU A 142 25.86 -9.76 17.40
CA GLU A 142 24.42 -9.56 17.33
C GLU A 142 23.82 -10.16 16.05
N MET A 143 24.69 -10.62 15.12
CA MET A 143 24.31 -11.08 13.79
C MET A 143 23.17 -12.11 13.79
N ASP A 144 23.27 -13.16 14.64
CA ASP A 144 22.26 -14.23 14.66
C ASP A 144 20.90 -13.71 15.17
N VAL A 145 20.93 -12.82 16.16
CA VAL A 145 19.71 -12.18 16.72
C VAL A 145 19.04 -11.26 15.69
N GLU A 146 19.85 -10.45 14.98
CA GLU A 146 19.31 -9.57 13.94
C GLU A 146 18.75 -10.37 12.74
N VAL A 147 19.44 -11.46 12.32
CA VAL A 147 18.92 -12.35 11.28
C VAL A 147 17.58 -12.95 11.71
N ASP A 148 17.45 -13.43 12.95
CA ASP A 148 16.21 -13.98 13.46
C ASP A 148 15.11 -12.91 13.54
N LYS A 149 15.42 -11.73 14.02
CA LYS A 149 14.48 -10.59 14.13
C LYS A 149 13.94 -10.17 12.78
N VAL A 150 14.82 -9.97 11.79
CA VAL A 150 14.42 -9.54 10.43
C VAL A 150 13.65 -10.66 9.72
N SER A 151 14.11 -11.92 9.84
CA SER A 151 13.44 -13.06 9.24
C SER A 151 12.01 -13.25 9.77
N ASN A 152 11.86 -13.22 11.10
CA ASN A 152 10.55 -13.33 11.74
C ASN A 152 9.64 -12.15 11.39
N GLY A 153 10.20 -10.93 11.34
CA GLY A 153 9.46 -9.72 10.96
C GLY A 153 8.92 -9.75 9.54
N LEU A 154 9.68 -10.33 8.61
CA LEU A 154 9.28 -10.49 7.22
C LEU A 154 8.60 -11.85 6.93
N GLY A 155 8.25 -12.62 7.95
CA GLY A 155 7.53 -13.87 7.79
C GLY A 155 8.33 -14.98 7.08
N ILE A 156 9.67 -14.97 7.20
CA ILE A 156 10.55 -16.03 6.69
C ILE A 156 10.66 -17.12 7.75
N SER A 157 9.97 -18.25 7.54
CA SER A 157 9.94 -19.34 8.52
C SER A 157 11.29 -20.08 8.63
N ALA A 158 11.51 -20.76 9.77
CA ALA A 158 12.69 -21.58 9.98
C ALA A 158 12.83 -22.70 8.91
N GLU A 159 11.71 -23.26 8.47
CA GLU A 159 11.66 -24.27 7.41
C GLU A 159 12.09 -23.68 6.06
N GLN A 160 11.66 -22.47 5.76
CA GLN A 160 12.02 -21.76 4.53
C GLN A 160 13.50 -21.37 4.51
N ARG A 161 14.10 -21.06 5.67
CA ARG A 161 15.53 -20.68 5.79
C ARG A 161 16.48 -21.78 5.35
N VAL A 162 16.10 -23.05 5.46
CA VAL A 162 16.92 -24.21 5.01
C VAL A 162 16.67 -24.60 3.56
N GLN A 163 15.67 -24.01 2.89
CA GLN A 163 15.40 -24.27 1.47
C GLN A 163 16.44 -23.60 0.57
N LEU A 164 16.61 -24.15 -0.63
CA LEU A 164 17.44 -23.53 -1.66
C LEU A 164 16.78 -22.23 -2.15
N PHE A 165 17.55 -21.15 -2.22
CA PHE A 165 17.06 -19.86 -2.68
C PHE A 165 16.44 -19.94 -4.09
N GLU A 166 17.03 -20.75 -4.96
CA GLU A 166 16.53 -20.93 -6.32
C GLU A 166 15.15 -21.58 -6.41
N SER A 167 14.79 -22.41 -5.42
CA SER A 167 13.48 -23.09 -5.38
C SER A 167 12.33 -22.18 -4.96
N LEU A 168 12.63 -20.98 -4.48
CA LEU A 168 11.63 -20.01 -4.03
C LEU A 168 10.88 -19.38 -5.21
N SER A 169 9.62 -19.01 -4.97
CA SER A 169 8.84 -18.16 -5.87
C SER A 169 9.45 -16.76 -6.01
N GLY A 170 9.09 -16.03 -7.06
CA GLY A 170 9.58 -14.67 -7.29
C GLY A 170 9.32 -13.73 -6.11
N GLY A 171 8.12 -13.76 -5.53
CA GLY A 171 7.77 -12.95 -4.37
C GLY A 171 8.55 -13.32 -3.09
N GLU A 172 8.80 -14.61 -2.86
CA GLU A 172 9.63 -15.07 -1.75
C GLU A 172 11.08 -14.65 -1.92
N LYS A 173 11.62 -14.73 -3.13
CA LYS A 173 12.97 -14.24 -3.45
C LYS A 173 13.10 -12.74 -3.17
N THR A 174 12.11 -11.94 -3.57
CA THR A 174 12.06 -10.50 -3.29
C THR A 174 12.05 -10.23 -1.79
N ARG A 175 11.26 -10.99 -1.02
CA ARG A 175 11.18 -10.88 0.44
C ARG A 175 12.50 -11.21 1.13
N VAL A 176 13.17 -12.28 0.71
CA VAL A 176 14.49 -12.66 1.24
C VAL A 176 15.54 -11.61 0.88
N ASN A 177 15.51 -11.05 -0.33
CA ASN A 177 16.43 -9.99 -0.73
C ASN A 177 16.19 -8.69 0.06
N LEU A 178 14.93 -8.35 0.34
CA LEU A 178 14.59 -7.26 1.26
C LEU A 178 15.19 -7.49 2.65
N ALA A 179 14.99 -8.70 3.22
CA ALA A 179 15.58 -9.06 4.50
C ALA A 179 17.10 -8.91 4.50
N ARG A 180 17.78 -9.40 3.47
CA ARG A 180 19.22 -9.26 3.30
C ARG A 180 19.66 -7.80 3.31
N LEU A 181 18.97 -6.94 2.55
CA LEU A 181 19.30 -5.51 2.48
C LEU A 181 19.11 -4.81 3.85
N LEU A 182 18.04 -5.14 4.58
CA LEU A 182 17.80 -4.58 5.92
C LEU A 182 18.86 -5.03 6.95
N LEU A 183 19.49 -6.20 6.71
CA LEU A 183 20.61 -6.70 7.51
C LEU A 183 21.94 -6.03 7.12
N GLU A 184 22.08 -5.53 5.90
CA GLU A 184 23.23 -4.70 5.51
C GLU A 184 23.16 -3.37 6.29
N LYS A 185 24.25 -3.01 6.97
CA LYS A 185 24.34 -1.72 7.66
C LYS A 185 24.53 -0.61 6.63
N THR A 186 23.43 -0.21 5.99
CA THR A 186 23.38 0.91 5.04
C THR A 186 23.04 2.22 5.77
N ASP A 187 23.53 3.33 5.23
CA ASP A 187 23.25 4.68 5.74
C ASP A 187 22.14 5.35 4.93
N ILE A 188 22.02 4.99 3.64
CA ILE A 188 20.99 5.46 2.72
C ILE A 188 20.26 4.24 2.16
N LEU A 189 18.92 4.20 2.33
CA LEU A 189 18.06 3.10 1.91
C LEU A 189 17.15 3.53 0.78
N LEU A 190 17.30 2.91 -0.40
CA LEU A 190 16.42 3.10 -1.54
C LEU A 190 15.47 1.90 -1.64
N LEU A 191 14.18 2.15 -1.50
CA LEU A 191 13.12 1.13 -1.50
C LEU A 191 12.24 1.30 -2.74
N ASP A 192 12.35 0.38 -3.69
CA ASP A 192 11.49 0.36 -4.89
C ASP A 192 10.39 -0.69 -4.70
N GLU A 193 9.15 -0.24 -4.45
CA GLU A 193 7.96 -1.05 -4.19
C GLU A 193 8.16 -2.14 -3.12
N PRO A 194 8.65 -1.79 -1.91
CA PRO A 194 9.01 -2.77 -0.89
C PRO A 194 7.81 -3.52 -0.30
N THR A 195 6.61 -2.98 -0.44
CA THR A 195 5.36 -3.58 0.06
C THR A 195 4.79 -4.66 -0.85
N ASN A 196 5.26 -4.72 -2.11
CA ASN A 196 4.82 -5.76 -3.03
C ASN A 196 5.23 -7.15 -2.51
N HIS A 197 4.31 -8.10 -2.57
CA HIS A 197 4.48 -9.49 -2.11
C HIS A 197 4.63 -9.67 -0.58
N LEU A 198 4.48 -8.60 0.21
CA LEU A 198 4.40 -8.70 1.67
C LEU A 198 2.94 -8.85 2.12
N ASP A 199 2.74 -9.63 3.17
CA ASP A 199 1.48 -9.65 3.89
C ASP A 199 1.36 -8.47 4.87
N LEU A 200 0.18 -8.26 5.42
CA LEU A 200 -0.11 -7.12 6.29
C LEU A 200 0.83 -7.05 7.50
N ARG A 201 1.16 -8.19 8.12
CA ARG A 201 2.06 -8.26 9.28
C ARG A 201 3.48 -7.84 8.92
N SER A 202 3.98 -8.32 7.78
CA SER A 202 5.31 -7.98 7.28
C SER A 202 5.43 -6.50 6.90
N VAL A 203 4.37 -5.90 6.32
CA VAL A 203 4.32 -4.46 6.01
C VAL A 203 4.35 -3.64 7.30
N GLU A 204 3.55 -3.98 8.31
CA GLU A 204 3.55 -3.27 9.61
C GLU A 204 4.90 -3.36 10.33
N TRP A 205 5.54 -4.52 10.26
CA TRP A 205 6.88 -4.69 10.79
C TRP A 205 7.90 -3.82 10.04
N LEU A 206 7.83 -3.78 8.70
CA LEU A 206 8.71 -2.96 7.86
C LEU A 206 8.53 -1.46 8.17
N GLU A 207 7.31 -0.98 8.35
CA GLU A 207 7.01 0.39 8.79
C GLU A 207 7.70 0.72 10.12
N SER A 208 7.58 -0.18 11.09
CA SER A 208 8.19 -0.02 12.41
C SER A 208 9.72 -0.02 12.31
N TYR A 209 10.29 -0.87 11.46
CA TYR A 209 11.72 -0.91 11.19
C TYR A 209 12.21 0.40 10.58
N ILE A 210 11.57 0.88 9.50
CA ILE A 210 11.92 2.15 8.83
C ILE A 210 11.77 3.33 9.79
N ASN A 211 10.74 3.34 10.63
CA ASN A 211 10.56 4.39 11.63
C ASN A 211 11.64 4.40 12.73
N SER A 212 12.25 3.27 13.01
CA SER A 212 13.40 3.16 13.92
C SER A 212 14.75 3.36 13.24
N PHE A 213 14.79 3.34 11.91
CA PHE A 213 16.02 3.50 11.14
C PHE A 213 16.52 4.96 11.22
N LYS A 214 17.81 5.12 11.52
CA LYS A 214 18.42 6.45 11.73
C LYS A 214 18.99 7.08 10.46
N GLY A 215 19.15 6.30 9.39
CA GLY A 215 19.67 6.77 8.11
C GLY A 215 18.60 7.41 7.25
N THR A 216 18.99 7.80 6.05
CA THR A 216 18.13 8.43 5.05
C THR A 216 17.34 7.37 4.27
N VAL A 217 16.07 7.60 4.03
CA VAL A 217 15.19 6.67 3.30
C VAL A 217 14.54 7.37 2.13
N LEU A 218 14.68 6.78 0.94
CA LEU A 218 13.88 7.13 -0.23
C LEU A 218 13.02 5.93 -0.58
N ALA A 219 11.71 6.12 -0.62
CA ALA A 219 10.77 5.06 -0.93
C ALA A 219 9.89 5.41 -2.14
N ILE A 220 9.87 4.51 -3.11
CA ILE A 220 8.86 4.45 -4.16
C ILE A 220 7.85 3.40 -3.69
N SER A 221 6.61 3.78 -3.54
CA SER A 221 5.53 2.83 -3.23
C SER A 221 4.19 3.35 -3.74
N HIS A 222 3.31 2.41 -4.02
CA HIS A 222 1.91 2.67 -4.33
C HIS A 222 0.99 2.37 -3.13
N ASP A 223 1.54 1.90 -2.01
CA ASP A 223 0.81 1.72 -0.75
C ASP A 223 0.70 3.07 -0.02
N ARG A 224 -0.48 3.67 -0.09
CA ARG A 224 -0.77 5.00 0.50
C ARG A 224 -0.61 4.99 2.02
N TYR A 225 -1.00 3.90 2.67
CA TYR A 225 -0.93 3.76 4.12
C TYR A 225 0.52 3.65 4.60
N PHE A 226 1.33 2.88 3.88
CA PHE A 226 2.77 2.79 4.10
C PHE A 226 3.44 4.15 3.96
N LEU A 227 3.17 4.86 2.86
CA LEU A 227 3.72 6.20 2.61
C LEU A 227 3.32 7.21 3.68
N ASP A 228 2.07 7.17 4.12
CA ASP A 228 1.57 8.09 5.14
C ASP A 228 2.27 7.92 6.48
N ARG A 229 2.68 6.68 6.81
CA ARG A 229 3.37 6.36 8.06
C ARG A 229 4.87 6.64 8.04
N ILE A 230 5.53 6.53 6.90
CA ILE A 230 6.99 6.65 6.83
C ILE A 230 7.47 7.99 6.29
N ALA A 231 6.74 8.60 5.33
CA ALA A 231 7.20 9.78 4.63
C ALA A 231 7.04 11.05 5.47
N GLN A 232 8.07 11.88 5.44
CA GLN A 232 8.08 13.25 5.99
C GLN A 232 8.02 14.30 4.89
N ARG A 233 8.36 13.89 3.66
CA ARG A 233 8.35 14.72 2.47
C ARG A 233 8.01 13.87 1.26
N VAL A 234 7.32 14.46 0.30
CA VAL A 234 6.92 13.82 -0.95
C VAL A 234 7.53 14.56 -2.13
N ILE A 235 8.08 13.82 -3.08
CA ILE A 235 8.52 14.30 -4.39
C ILE A 235 7.65 13.61 -5.43
N GLU A 236 6.82 14.37 -6.13
CA GLU A 236 6.03 13.85 -7.24
C GLU A 236 6.74 14.13 -8.57
N ILE A 237 6.95 13.09 -9.38
CA ILE A 237 7.49 13.21 -10.73
C ILE A 237 6.32 13.18 -11.71
N SER A 238 6.09 14.31 -12.38
CA SER A 238 5.07 14.49 -13.41
C SER A 238 5.66 15.15 -14.63
N ASP A 239 5.44 14.57 -15.81
CA ASP A 239 5.94 15.08 -17.10
C ASP A 239 7.44 15.42 -17.09
N GLY A 240 8.25 14.58 -16.42
CA GLY A 240 9.70 14.74 -16.29
C GLY A 240 10.15 15.74 -15.22
N HIS A 241 9.25 16.52 -14.63
CA HIS A 241 9.54 17.52 -13.61
C HIS A 241 9.19 17.03 -12.21
N GLY A 242 9.85 17.60 -11.18
CA GLY A 242 9.58 17.28 -9.78
C GLY A 242 8.74 18.35 -9.09
N GLU A 243 7.65 17.96 -8.44
CA GLU A 243 6.90 18.77 -7.49
C GLU A 243 7.17 18.32 -6.06
N PHE A 244 7.24 19.28 -5.13
CA PHE A 244 7.68 19.04 -3.76
C PHE A 244 6.58 19.40 -2.75
N TYR A 245 6.40 18.49 -1.76
CA TYR A 245 5.41 18.63 -0.71
C TYR A 245 6.05 18.29 0.63
N SER A 246 5.93 19.17 1.64
CA SER A 246 6.51 19.01 2.96
C SER A 246 5.49 18.41 3.90
N GLY A 247 5.46 17.08 4.01
CA GLY A 247 4.51 16.33 4.83
C GLY A 247 4.40 14.88 4.38
N ASN A 248 3.50 14.14 5.02
CA ASN A 248 3.17 12.76 4.68
C ASN A 248 2.26 12.67 3.43
N TYR A 249 1.80 11.47 3.11
CA TYR A 249 0.95 11.24 1.94
C TYR A 249 -0.41 11.96 2.05
N SER A 250 -1.04 11.97 3.22
CA SER A 250 -2.32 12.68 3.43
C SER A 250 -2.16 14.18 3.20
N PHE A 251 -1.11 14.80 3.74
CA PHE A 251 -0.80 16.21 3.48
C PHE A 251 -0.55 16.51 2.00
N TYR A 252 0.18 15.60 1.31
CA TYR A 252 0.39 15.72 -0.13
C TYR A 252 -0.93 15.78 -0.91
N MET A 253 -1.88 14.89 -0.60
CA MET A 253 -3.18 14.85 -1.27
C MET A 253 -3.97 16.15 -1.07
N ASP A 254 -4.03 16.64 0.16
CA ASP A 254 -4.74 17.89 0.49
C ASP A 254 -4.10 19.11 -0.19
N GLU A 255 -2.78 19.22 -0.14
CA GLU A 255 -2.04 20.32 -0.75
C GLU A 255 -2.14 20.28 -2.28
N LYS A 256 -2.04 19.10 -2.91
CA LYS A 256 -2.22 18.91 -4.36
C LYS A 256 -3.61 19.36 -4.80
N GLN A 257 -4.65 18.97 -4.07
CA GLN A 257 -6.01 19.39 -4.35
C GLN A 257 -6.20 20.91 -4.16
N ALA A 258 -5.59 21.48 -3.12
CA ALA A 258 -5.63 22.92 -2.88
C ALA A 258 -4.93 23.70 -4.01
N ARG A 259 -3.74 23.26 -4.45
CA ARG A 259 -3.01 23.85 -5.59
C ARG A 259 -3.83 23.75 -6.88
N PHE A 260 -4.43 22.61 -7.14
CA PHE A 260 -5.30 22.41 -8.31
C PHE A 260 -6.49 23.38 -8.30
N ASN A 261 -7.19 23.49 -7.16
CA ASN A 261 -8.33 24.39 -7.01
C ASN A 261 -7.92 25.87 -7.20
N LEU A 262 -6.75 26.24 -6.69
CA LEU A 262 -6.19 27.57 -6.87
C LEU A 262 -5.89 27.87 -8.35
N GLN A 263 -5.20 26.95 -9.03
CA GLN A 263 -4.89 27.07 -10.46
C GLN A 263 -6.16 27.14 -11.31
N MET A 264 -7.18 26.32 -11.00
CA MET A 264 -8.46 26.36 -11.69
C MET A 264 -9.16 27.72 -11.52
N LYS A 265 -9.18 28.24 -10.30
CA LYS A 265 -9.73 29.57 -10.01
C LYS A 265 -8.99 30.68 -10.76
N GLN A 266 -7.66 30.62 -10.82
CA GLN A 266 -6.86 31.57 -11.59
C GLN A 266 -7.16 31.47 -13.08
N TYR A 267 -7.25 30.26 -13.63
CA TYR A 267 -7.65 30.04 -15.03
C TYR A 267 -9.03 30.62 -15.34
N GLU A 268 -10.04 30.35 -14.52
CA GLU A 268 -11.39 30.85 -14.68
C GLU A 268 -11.44 32.37 -14.64
N GLN A 269 -10.70 32.99 -13.72
CA GLN A 269 -10.58 34.44 -13.63
C GLN A 269 -9.92 35.05 -14.87
N GLU A 270 -8.85 34.41 -15.38
CA GLU A 270 -8.19 34.85 -16.61
C GLU A 270 -9.12 34.72 -17.81
N GLN A 271 -9.81 33.59 -17.97
CA GLN A 271 -10.77 33.36 -19.04
C GLN A 271 -11.93 34.38 -19.01
N ALA A 272 -12.47 34.67 -17.82
CA ALA A 272 -13.51 35.69 -17.65
C ALA A 272 -13.01 37.07 -18.08
N LYS A 273 -11.77 37.44 -17.69
CA LYS A 273 -11.14 38.71 -18.07
C LYS A 273 -10.88 38.81 -19.57
N LEU A 274 -10.36 37.74 -20.19
CA LEU A 274 -10.15 37.66 -21.64
C LEU A 274 -11.47 37.80 -22.40
N LYS A 275 -12.53 37.12 -21.95
CA LYS A 275 -13.87 37.20 -22.52
C LYS A 275 -14.44 38.62 -22.42
N GLN A 276 -14.29 39.29 -21.26
CA GLN A 276 -14.72 40.69 -21.06
C GLN A 276 -13.97 41.67 -21.95
N LEU A 277 -12.63 41.52 -22.05
CA LEU A 277 -11.81 42.33 -22.93
C LEU A 277 -12.16 42.11 -24.41
N GLY A 278 -12.35 40.85 -24.82
CA GLY A 278 -12.80 40.50 -26.18
C GLY A 278 -14.12 41.16 -26.54
N TYR A 279 -15.10 41.09 -25.66
CA TYR A 279 -16.39 41.80 -25.85
C TYR A 279 -16.21 43.32 -26.00
N THR A 280 -15.30 43.91 -25.21
CA THR A 280 -14.99 45.34 -25.28
C THR A 280 -14.31 45.71 -26.61
N VAL A 281 -13.37 44.87 -27.07
CA VAL A 281 -12.69 45.05 -28.36
C VAL A 281 -13.67 44.96 -29.51
N GLU A 282 -14.55 43.98 -29.56
CA GLU A 282 -15.56 43.80 -30.60
C GLU A 282 -16.52 45.00 -30.66
N ARG A 283 -17.01 45.44 -29.50
CA ARG A 283 -17.89 46.61 -29.41
C ARG A 283 -17.20 47.88 -29.87
N MET A 284 -15.93 48.09 -29.46
CA MET A 284 -15.15 49.27 -29.91
C MET A 284 -14.79 49.21 -31.39
N LYS A 285 -14.52 48.01 -31.95
CA LYS A 285 -14.31 47.86 -33.40
C LYS A 285 -15.59 48.20 -34.18
N GLY A 286 -16.76 47.72 -33.73
CA GLY A 286 -18.05 48.04 -34.33
C GLY A 286 -18.35 49.56 -34.33
N TRP A 287 -18.12 50.24 -33.22
CA TRP A 287 -18.29 51.71 -33.14
C TRP A 287 -17.15 52.50 -33.80
N GLY A 288 -15.97 51.87 -33.97
CA GLY A 288 -14.77 52.46 -34.55
C GLY A 288 -14.75 52.50 -36.07
N ILE A 289 -15.77 51.97 -36.78
CA ILE A 289 -15.84 51.99 -38.25
C ILE A 289 -15.70 53.42 -38.76
N ASN A 290 -16.27 54.44 -38.09
CA ASN A 290 -16.20 55.87 -38.44
C ASN A 290 -15.34 56.69 -37.45
N ASN A 291 -14.67 56.01 -36.44
CA ASN A 291 -13.88 56.71 -35.42
C ASN A 291 -12.50 56.04 -35.23
N ARG A 292 -11.49 56.62 -35.90
CA ARG A 292 -10.10 56.14 -35.92
C ARG A 292 -9.47 56.04 -34.52
N THR A 293 -9.90 56.84 -33.56
CA THR A 293 -9.38 56.86 -32.20
C THR A 293 -9.90 55.64 -31.41
N LEU A 294 -11.18 55.29 -31.54
CA LEU A 294 -11.78 54.08 -30.93
C LEU A 294 -11.20 52.82 -31.53
N TYR A 295 -10.98 52.79 -32.85
CA TYR A 295 -10.32 51.65 -33.50
C TYR A 295 -8.90 51.43 -32.99
N ARG A 296 -8.09 52.50 -32.85
CA ARG A 296 -6.73 52.40 -32.28
C ARG A 296 -6.74 51.89 -30.83
N ARG A 297 -7.69 52.35 -30.01
CA ARG A 297 -7.87 51.82 -28.63
C ARG A 297 -8.24 50.32 -28.63
N ALA A 298 -9.14 49.89 -29.50
CA ALA A 298 -9.49 48.50 -29.66
C ALA A 298 -8.28 47.62 -30.00
N MET A 299 -7.44 48.10 -30.97
CA MET A 299 -6.21 47.38 -31.33
C MET A 299 -5.18 47.35 -30.21
N SER A 300 -5.07 48.43 -29.42
CA SER A 300 -4.19 48.42 -28.23
C SER A 300 -4.63 47.39 -27.17
N ILE A 301 -5.93 47.26 -26.94
CA ILE A 301 -6.47 46.24 -26.02
C ILE A 301 -6.26 44.85 -26.61
N GLN A 302 -6.46 44.67 -27.93
CA GLN A 302 -6.20 43.38 -28.61
C GLN A 302 -4.74 42.96 -28.43
N HIS A 303 -3.77 43.85 -28.71
CA HIS A 303 -2.35 43.54 -28.49
C HIS A 303 -2.00 43.25 -27.01
N ARG A 304 -2.73 43.86 -26.08
CA ARG A 304 -2.58 43.55 -24.66
C ARG A 304 -3.11 42.15 -24.35
N MET A 305 -4.24 41.74 -24.92
CA MET A 305 -4.79 40.39 -24.80
C MET A 305 -3.81 39.36 -25.39
N ASP A 306 -3.26 39.64 -26.59
CA ASP A 306 -2.30 38.74 -27.26
C ASP A 306 -0.98 38.57 -26.49
N ARG A 307 -0.62 39.55 -25.64
CA ARG A 307 0.55 39.50 -24.75
C ARG A 307 0.26 38.86 -23.36
N MET A 308 -1.01 38.71 -23.00
CA MET A 308 -1.35 38.02 -21.77
C MET A 308 -0.92 36.54 -21.90
N GLN A 309 -0.22 36.06 -20.90
CA GLN A 309 0.08 34.64 -20.83
C GLN A 309 -1.25 33.88 -20.76
N HIS A 310 -1.47 32.97 -21.70
CA HIS A 310 -2.63 32.11 -21.65
C HIS A 310 -2.29 30.94 -20.71
N LEU A 311 -2.87 30.96 -19.52
CA LEU A 311 -2.78 29.82 -18.61
C LEU A 311 -3.40 28.60 -19.30
N LYS A 312 -2.68 27.47 -19.29
CA LYS A 312 -3.25 26.21 -19.72
C LYS A 312 -4.32 25.81 -18.70
N ARG A 313 -5.44 25.30 -19.18
CA ARG A 313 -6.47 24.76 -18.30
C ARG A 313 -5.86 23.63 -17.48
N PRO A 314 -5.89 23.70 -16.13
CA PRO A 314 -5.53 22.56 -15.31
C PRO A 314 -6.44 21.40 -15.70
N THR A 315 -5.84 20.30 -16.08
CA THR A 315 -6.60 19.08 -16.40
C THR A 315 -6.68 18.24 -15.14
N HIS A 316 -7.88 18.06 -14.63
CA HIS A 316 -8.12 16.94 -13.72
C HIS A 316 -7.69 15.65 -14.42
N GLU A 317 -7.03 14.77 -13.72
CA GLU A 317 -6.91 13.41 -14.21
C GLU A 317 -8.32 12.94 -14.54
N LYS A 318 -8.49 12.44 -15.78
CA LYS A 318 -9.82 12.03 -16.24
C LYS A 318 -10.31 10.93 -15.31
N THR A 319 -11.32 11.21 -14.50
CA THR A 319 -12.02 10.18 -13.72
C THR A 319 -12.86 9.36 -14.68
N MET A 320 -12.79 8.06 -14.55
CA MET A 320 -13.64 7.16 -15.30
C MET A 320 -15.08 7.24 -14.77
N LYS A 321 -16.03 7.18 -15.67
CA LYS A 321 -17.45 6.99 -15.35
C LYS A 321 -17.82 5.58 -15.77
N ALA A 322 -17.64 4.66 -14.86
CA ALA A 322 -17.99 3.27 -15.09
C ALA A 322 -19.15 2.91 -14.16
N THR A 323 -20.32 2.64 -14.68
CA THR A 323 -21.48 2.17 -13.94
C THR A 323 -21.66 0.67 -14.20
N PHE A 324 -21.78 -0.14 -13.14
CA PHE A 324 -22.20 -1.52 -13.28
C PHE A 324 -23.67 -1.59 -13.72
N GLY A 325 -23.98 -2.49 -14.65
CA GLY A 325 -25.37 -2.74 -15.05
C GLY A 325 -26.13 -3.34 -13.85
N GLU A 326 -27.10 -2.59 -13.34
CA GLU A 326 -27.91 -2.99 -12.19
C GLU A 326 -28.70 -4.28 -12.47
N LYS A 327 -28.65 -5.19 -11.53
CA LYS A 327 -29.62 -6.26 -11.39
C LYS A 327 -29.94 -6.45 -9.92
N ASP A 328 -31.18 -6.20 -9.55
CA ASP A 328 -31.68 -6.51 -8.22
C ASP A 328 -31.38 -7.96 -7.87
N PHE A 329 -30.76 -8.16 -6.72
CA PHE A 329 -30.60 -9.49 -6.14
C PHE A 329 -31.92 -9.87 -5.47
N ALA A 330 -32.70 -10.74 -6.12
CA ALA A 330 -33.92 -11.31 -5.55
C ALA A 330 -33.58 -12.60 -4.78
N GLY A 331 -33.10 -12.47 -3.53
CA GLY A 331 -32.85 -13.64 -2.68
C GLY A 331 -32.10 -13.29 -1.39
N ASP A 332 -32.37 -14.02 -0.31
CA ASP A 332 -31.72 -13.80 0.99
C ASP A 332 -30.30 -14.38 1.08
N VAL A 333 -29.91 -15.28 0.17
CA VAL A 333 -28.64 -16.04 0.23
C VAL A 333 -27.95 -16.04 -1.11
N VAL A 334 -26.74 -15.49 -1.16
CA VAL A 334 -25.88 -15.51 -2.35
C VAL A 334 -25.19 -16.87 -2.49
N PHE A 335 -24.54 -17.33 -1.44
CA PHE A 335 -24.02 -18.69 -1.38
C PHE A 335 -23.99 -19.22 0.04
N GLN A 336 -23.97 -20.54 0.14
CA GLN A 336 -23.81 -21.28 1.40
C GLN A 336 -22.77 -22.36 1.23
N MET A 337 -21.90 -22.46 2.22
CA MET A 337 -20.90 -23.53 2.35
C MET A 337 -21.25 -24.41 3.53
N LYS A 338 -21.02 -25.74 3.40
CA LYS A 338 -21.19 -26.71 4.47
C LYS A 338 -20.03 -27.68 4.49
N ASN A 339 -19.32 -27.72 5.62
CA ASN A 339 -18.19 -28.59 5.91
C ASN A 339 -17.18 -28.62 4.76
N VAL A 340 -16.77 -27.43 4.27
CA VAL A 340 -15.82 -27.32 3.17
C VAL A 340 -14.40 -27.53 3.69
N GLU A 341 -13.66 -28.43 3.01
CA GLU A 341 -12.29 -28.80 3.33
C GLU A 341 -11.46 -28.88 2.04
N LYS A 342 -10.21 -28.39 2.09
CA LYS A 342 -9.22 -28.52 1.01
C LYS A 342 -7.87 -28.90 1.58
N SER A 343 -7.25 -29.93 0.97
CA SER A 343 -5.90 -30.38 1.29
C SER A 343 -5.13 -30.67 0.01
N PHE A 344 -3.83 -30.44 0.03
CA PHE A 344 -2.88 -30.85 -1.00
C PHE A 344 -1.88 -31.84 -0.38
N GLY A 345 -2.00 -33.13 -0.75
CA GLY A 345 -1.23 -34.20 -0.09
C GLY A 345 -1.51 -34.19 1.40
N ASP A 346 -0.46 -34.13 2.21
CA ASP A 346 -0.56 -34.13 3.68
C ASP A 346 -0.84 -32.74 4.29
N ARG A 347 -0.81 -31.68 3.48
CA ARG A 347 -1.04 -30.32 3.96
C ARG A 347 -2.51 -29.93 3.81
N THR A 348 -3.21 -29.76 4.92
CA THR A 348 -4.56 -29.19 4.94
C THR A 348 -4.46 -27.66 4.94
N LEU A 349 -5.10 -27.02 3.95
CA LEU A 349 -5.16 -25.56 3.86
C LEU A 349 -6.28 -24.99 4.73
N PHE A 350 -7.47 -25.62 4.67
CA PHE A 350 -8.60 -25.26 5.51
C PHE A 350 -9.56 -26.44 5.65
N SER A 351 -10.28 -26.48 6.77
CA SER A 351 -11.23 -27.56 7.09
C SER A 351 -12.41 -27.05 7.90
N GLY A 352 -13.57 -27.73 7.73
CA GLY A 352 -14.76 -27.49 8.53
C GLY A 352 -15.38 -26.12 8.34
N LEU A 353 -15.32 -25.56 7.12
CA LEU A 353 -15.87 -24.23 6.85
C LEU A 353 -17.38 -24.29 6.62
N ASP A 354 -18.13 -23.59 7.48
CA ASP A 354 -19.58 -23.44 7.42
C ASP A 354 -19.95 -21.94 7.39
N PHE A 355 -20.32 -21.43 6.20
CA PHE A 355 -20.65 -20.03 6.02
C PHE A 355 -21.91 -19.83 5.19
N LYS A 356 -22.60 -18.73 5.48
CA LYS A 356 -23.73 -18.23 4.69
C LYS A 356 -23.51 -16.76 4.42
N VAL A 357 -23.62 -16.35 3.15
CA VAL A 357 -23.47 -14.97 2.72
C VAL A 357 -24.81 -14.47 2.18
N GLY A 358 -25.22 -13.32 2.67
CA GLY A 358 -26.44 -12.62 2.26
C GLY A 358 -26.23 -11.64 1.11
N GLY A 359 -27.32 -11.00 0.68
CA GLY A 359 -27.24 -9.93 -0.32
C GLY A 359 -26.63 -8.66 0.25
N GLY A 360 -25.85 -7.93 -0.57
CA GLY A 360 -25.24 -6.64 -0.21
C GLY A 360 -24.02 -6.69 0.72
N GLU A 361 -23.58 -7.89 1.14
CA GLU A 361 -22.42 -8.01 2.04
C GLU A 361 -21.11 -7.67 1.31
N ARG A 362 -20.21 -6.95 2.01
CA ARG A 362 -18.85 -6.61 1.54
C ARG A 362 -17.82 -7.29 2.43
N ILE A 363 -17.23 -8.37 1.93
CA ILE A 363 -16.40 -9.31 2.71
C ILE A 363 -14.95 -9.22 2.26
N ALA A 364 -14.03 -8.94 3.18
CA ALA A 364 -12.59 -9.05 2.97
C ALA A 364 -12.08 -10.41 3.48
N LEU A 365 -11.42 -11.19 2.62
CA LEU A 365 -10.73 -12.42 3.00
C LEU A 365 -9.26 -12.10 3.26
N LEU A 366 -8.86 -12.09 4.52
CA LEU A 366 -7.51 -11.80 4.98
C LEU A 366 -6.77 -13.06 5.44
N GLY A 367 -5.47 -12.98 5.53
CA GLY A 367 -4.58 -14.05 6.01
C GLY A 367 -3.18 -13.90 5.44
N ASP A 368 -2.21 -14.58 6.04
CA ASP A 368 -0.82 -14.53 5.61
C ASP A 368 -0.63 -15.13 4.20
N ASN A 369 0.51 -14.88 3.58
CA ASN A 369 0.80 -15.44 2.26
C ASN A 369 0.92 -16.97 2.34
N GLY A 370 0.34 -17.68 1.36
CA GLY A 370 0.36 -19.14 1.29
C GLY A 370 -0.63 -19.86 2.23
N THR A 371 -1.55 -19.13 2.90
CA THR A 371 -2.62 -19.74 3.72
C THR A 371 -3.73 -20.39 2.90
N GLY A 372 -3.82 -20.07 1.60
CA GLY A 372 -4.81 -20.68 0.70
C GLY A 372 -5.96 -19.77 0.30
N LYS A 373 -5.84 -18.45 0.41
CA LYS A 373 -6.87 -17.45 0.03
C LYS A 373 -7.36 -17.63 -1.42
N SER A 374 -6.44 -17.63 -2.39
CA SER A 374 -6.78 -17.84 -3.80
C SER A 374 -7.31 -19.24 -4.08
N THR A 375 -6.83 -20.26 -3.34
CA THR A 375 -7.37 -21.63 -3.41
C THR A 375 -8.81 -21.67 -2.92
N PHE A 376 -9.13 -20.93 -1.84
CA PHE A 376 -10.50 -20.81 -1.35
C PHE A 376 -11.43 -20.20 -2.42
N ILE A 377 -11.00 -19.14 -3.09
CA ILE A 377 -11.75 -18.53 -4.20
C ILE A 377 -11.95 -19.55 -5.33
N LYS A 378 -10.91 -20.28 -5.74
CA LYS A 378 -11.01 -21.31 -6.79
C LYS A 378 -11.95 -22.45 -6.40
N CYS A 379 -11.92 -22.89 -5.14
CA CYS A 379 -12.89 -23.87 -4.61
C CYS A 379 -14.32 -23.30 -4.66
N LEU A 380 -14.51 -22.03 -4.27
CA LEU A 380 -15.81 -21.37 -4.35
C LEU A 380 -16.35 -21.32 -5.76
N LEU A 381 -15.50 -21.03 -6.76
CA LEU A 381 -15.87 -20.97 -8.18
C LEU A 381 -16.00 -22.36 -8.85
N GLY A 382 -15.59 -23.44 -8.16
CA GLY A 382 -15.59 -24.79 -8.70
C GLY A 382 -14.45 -25.08 -9.68
N GLU A 383 -13.42 -24.23 -9.69
CA GLU A 383 -12.18 -24.45 -10.48
C GLU A 383 -11.26 -25.46 -9.81
N GLU A 384 -11.39 -25.64 -8.50
CA GLU A 384 -10.64 -26.59 -7.70
C GLU A 384 -11.59 -27.48 -6.88
N ASP A 385 -11.32 -28.79 -6.90
CA ASP A 385 -12.10 -29.75 -6.11
C ASP A 385 -11.90 -29.55 -4.62
N CYS A 386 -12.99 -29.56 -3.86
CA CYS A 386 -12.98 -29.53 -2.41
C CYS A 386 -13.98 -30.53 -1.84
N LYS A 387 -13.75 -30.98 -0.60
CA LYS A 387 -14.75 -31.77 0.14
C LYS A 387 -15.81 -30.81 0.70
N GLY A 388 -17.02 -31.31 0.92
CA GLY A 388 -18.15 -30.52 1.43
C GLY A 388 -19.12 -30.10 0.33
N LYS A 389 -19.95 -29.12 0.62
CA LYS A 389 -20.95 -28.60 -0.34
C LYS A 389 -20.89 -27.08 -0.41
N ILE A 390 -20.81 -26.57 -1.63
CA ILE A 390 -20.95 -25.14 -1.96
C ILE A 390 -22.19 -24.99 -2.83
N GLN A 391 -23.12 -24.13 -2.44
CA GLN A 391 -24.36 -23.91 -3.16
C GLN A 391 -24.57 -22.40 -3.37
N PHE A 392 -24.70 -21.99 -4.62
CA PHE A 392 -25.09 -20.64 -4.99
C PHE A 392 -26.61 -20.50 -5.08
N GLY A 393 -27.09 -19.31 -4.78
CA GLY A 393 -28.48 -18.95 -5.06
C GLY A 393 -28.79 -19.03 -6.56
N PRO A 394 -30.03 -19.35 -6.94
CA PRO A 394 -30.39 -19.61 -8.35
C PRO A 394 -30.28 -18.38 -9.26
N THR A 395 -30.28 -17.17 -8.69
CA THR A 395 -30.20 -15.91 -9.43
C THR A 395 -28.80 -15.30 -9.42
N VAL A 396 -27.83 -15.96 -8.76
CA VAL A 396 -26.46 -15.45 -8.63
C VAL A 396 -25.73 -15.53 -9.96
N LYS A 397 -25.19 -14.39 -10.36
CA LYS A 397 -24.23 -14.25 -11.45
C LYS A 397 -22.97 -13.64 -10.88
N TRP A 398 -21.91 -14.40 -10.87
CA TRP A 398 -20.62 -13.94 -10.35
C TRP A 398 -19.71 -13.43 -11.46
N GLY A 399 -18.89 -12.44 -11.13
CA GLY A 399 -17.75 -11.97 -11.92
C GLY A 399 -16.47 -12.14 -11.12
N TYR A 400 -15.40 -12.59 -11.77
CA TYR A 400 -14.12 -12.85 -11.11
C TYR A 400 -12.98 -12.10 -11.78
N LEU A 401 -12.24 -11.34 -10.97
CA LEU A 401 -10.96 -10.74 -11.31
C LEU A 401 -9.85 -11.51 -10.60
N PRO A 402 -9.11 -12.39 -11.31
CA PRO A 402 -8.00 -13.14 -10.73
C PRO A 402 -6.77 -12.26 -10.54
N GLN A 403 -5.87 -12.67 -9.64
CA GLN A 403 -4.58 -12.02 -9.41
C GLN A 403 -3.71 -11.97 -10.68
N ILE A 404 -3.68 -13.07 -11.45
CA ILE A 404 -2.99 -13.14 -12.74
C ILE A 404 -4.05 -13.30 -13.82
N ILE A 405 -4.10 -12.33 -14.72
CA ILE A 405 -5.10 -12.30 -15.79
C ILE A 405 -4.52 -12.99 -17.01
N HIS A 406 -5.19 -14.02 -17.46
CA HIS A 406 -4.91 -14.69 -18.72
C HIS A 406 -6.01 -14.39 -19.74
N PHE A 407 -5.59 -13.93 -20.90
CA PHE A 407 -6.48 -13.80 -22.06
C PHE A 407 -6.21 -14.95 -23.03
N GLU A 408 -7.24 -15.56 -23.54
CA GLU A 408 -7.13 -16.69 -24.50
C GLU A 408 -6.43 -16.28 -25.80
N HIS A 409 -6.60 -15.01 -26.19
CA HIS A 409 -6.10 -14.46 -27.43
C HIS A 409 -5.26 -13.19 -27.22
N PRO A 410 -4.03 -13.31 -26.69
CA PRO A 410 -3.18 -12.15 -26.40
C PRO A 410 -2.73 -11.37 -27.64
N GLU A 411 -2.84 -11.96 -28.83
CA GLU A 411 -2.54 -11.37 -30.13
C GLU A 411 -3.63 -10.41 -30.63
N ARG A 412 -4.85 -10.49 -30.08
CA ARG A 412 -5.95 -9.60 -30.46
C ARG A 412 -5.74 -8.18 -29.91
N THR A 413 -6.33 -7.22 -30.61
CA THR A 413 -6.42 -5.85 -30.08
C THR A 413 -7.47 -5.76 -28.97
N LEU A 414 -7.40 -4.71 -28.13
CA LEU A 414 -8.43 -4.46 -27.12
C LEU A 414 -9.80 -4.35 -27.77
N TYR A 415 -9.85 -3.67 -28.90
CA TYR A 415 -11.08 -3.49 -29.67
C TYR A 415 -11.66 -4.82 -30.15
N ASP A 416 -10.84 -5.68 -30.76
CA ASP A 416 -11.26 -6.99 -31.21
C ASP A 416 -11.68 -7.91 -30.06
N THR A 417 -10.96 -7.86 -28.94
CA THR A 417 -11.32 -8.62 -27.73
C THR A 417 -12.72 -8.24 -27.24
N MET A 418 -13.03 -6.94 -27.17
CA MET A 418 -14.39 -6.50 -26.81
C MET A 418 -15.45 -6.94 -27.80
N LEU A 419 -15.16 -6.90 -29.09
CA LEU A 419 -16.12 -7.32 -30.14
C LEU A 419 -16.42 -8.81 -30.08
N TYR A 420 -15.38 -9.66 -30.00
CA TYR A 420 -15.52 -11.11 -30.12
C TYR A 420 -15.85 -11.83 -28.82
N GLU A 421 -15.33 -11.34 -27.66
CA GLU A 421 -15.60 -12.01 -26.39
C GLU A 421 -16.86 -11.49 -25.69
N LYS A 422 -17.29 -10.25 -25.97
CA LYS A 422 -18.50 -9.65 -25.38
C LYS A 422 -19.65 -9.45 -26.36
N ASP A 423 -19.48 -9.86 -27.63
CA ASP A 423 -20.50 -9.77 -28.68
C ASP A 423 -21.21 -8.40 -28.69
N CYS A 424 -20.43 -7.33 -28.59
CA CYS A 424 -20.95 -5.97 -28.55
C CYS A 424 -20.78 -5.23 -29.89
N SER A 425 -21.57 -4.17 -30.10
CA SER A 425 -21.46 -3.37 -31.32
C SER A 425 -20.11 -2.60 -31.36
N PRO A 426 -19.60 -2.27 -32.58
CA PRO A 426 -18.38 -1.47 -32.71
C PRO A 426 -18.38 -0.15 -31.95
N GLN A 427 -19.51 0.52 -31.86
CA GLN A 427 -19.66 1.75 -31.12
C GLN A 427 -19.59 1.50 -29.60
N THR A 428 -20.32 0.49 -29.12
CA THR A 428 -20.35 0.09 -27.72
C THR A 428 -18.95 -0.31 -27.24
N ALA A 429 -18.18 -1.06 -28.04
CA ALA A 429 -16.80 -1.43 -27.71
C ALA A 429 -15.92 -0.19 -27.49
N ARG A 430 -15.99 0.80 -28.39
CA ARG A 430 -15.22 2.05 -28.27
C ARG A 430 -15.66 2.90 -27.09
N ASP A 431 -16.97 3.03 -26.87
CA ASP A 431 -17.51 3.82 -25.76
C ASP A 431 -17.08 3.25 -24.40
N ARG A 432 -17.11 1.91 -24.28
CA ARG A 432 -16.66 1.20 -23.08
C ARG A 432 -15.16 1.33 -22.88
N LEU A 433 -14.35 1.00 -23.88
CA LEU A 433 -12.90 1.16 -23.80
C LEU A 433 -12.53 2.62 -23.48
N GLY A 434 -13.24 3.59 -24.07
CA GLY A 434 -13.07 5.01 -23.77
C GLY A 434 -13.42 5.39 -22.34
N ALA A 435 -14.48 4.78 -21.75
CA ALA A 435 -14.84 4.94 -20.34
C ALA A 435 -13.74 4.42 -19.41
N PHE A 436 -13.00 3.39 -19.86
CA PHE A 436 -11.85 2.81 -19.16
C PHE A 436 -10.49 3.42 -19.53
N LEU A 437 -10.52 4.66 -20.08
CA LEU A 437 -9.35 5.45 -20.48
C LEU A 437 -8.47 4.82 -21.57
N PHE A 438 -8.97 3.84 -22.32
CA PHE A 438 -8.33 3.43 -23.55
C PHE A 438 -8.80 4.34 -24.69
N GLN A 439 -7.98 5.31 -25.09
CA GLN A 439 -8.36 6.37 -26.03
C GLN A 439 -7.45 6.39 -27.26
N GLY A 440 -7.99 6.88 -28.38
CA GLY A 440 -7.24 7.03 -29.62
C GLY A 440 -6.67 5.71 -30.13
N GLU A 441 -5.37 5.64 -30.23
CA GLU A 441 -4.63 4.46 -30.73
C GLU A 441 -4.50 3.32 -29.70
N ASP A 442 -4.72 3.60 -28.41
CA ASP A 442 -4.62 2.59 -27.37
C ASP A 442 -5.57 1.40 -27.60
N VAL A 443 -6.74 1.65 -28.17
CA VAL A 443 -7.73 0.60 -28.45
C VAL A 443 -7.23 -0.46 -29.44
N PHE A 444 -6.19 -0.13 -30.22
CA PHE A 444 -5.57 -1.04 -31.19
C PHE A 444 -4.31 -1.72 -30.67
N LYS A 445 -3.88 -1.42 -29.44
CA LYS A 445 -2.83 -2.21 -28.79
C LYS A 445 -3.25 -3.66 -28.66
N THR A 446 -2.31 -4.57 -28.79
CA THR A 446 -2.57 -5.99 -28.54
C THR A 446 -2.63 -6.25 -27.03
N VAL A 447 -3.51 -7.14 -26.63
CA VAL A 447 -3.72 -7.49 -25.20
C VAL A 447 -2.44 -7.99 -24.55
N GLY A 448 -1.61 -8.74 -25.28
CA GLY A 448 -0.34 -9.25 -24.79
C GLY A 448 0.72 -8.18 -24.48
N ASN A 449 0.58 -6.97 -25.06
CA ASN A 449 1.50 -5.85 -24.83
C ASN A 449 1.05 -4.90 -23.70
N LEU A 450 -0.08 -5.21 -23.06
CA LEU A 450 -0.59 -4.41 -21.97
C LEU A 450 0.22 -4.64 -20.69
N SER A 451 0.45 -3.57 -19.95
CA SER A 451 0.92 -3.65 -18.56
C SER A 451 -0.11 -4.37 -17.69
N GLY A 452 0.31 -4.94 -16.55
CA GLY A 452 -0.62 -5.61 -15.62
C GLY A 452 -1.80 -4.74 -15.20
N GLY A 453 -1.58 -3.43 -15.00
CA GLY A 453 -2.64 -2.46 -14.70
C GLY A 453 -3.61 -2.24 -15.86
N GLU A 454 -3.11 -2.21 -17.10
CA GLU A 454 -3.97 -2.11 -18.29
C GLU A 454 -4.77 -3.40 -18.51
N GLN A 455 -4.18 -4.57 -18.24
CA GLN A 455 -4.89 -5.85 -18.28
C GLN A 455 -6.02 -5.90 -17.24
N SER A 456 -5.76 -5.46 -16.01
CA SER A 456 -6.78 -5.37 -14.96
C SER A 456 -7.92 -4.42 -15.35
N ARG A 457 -7.60 -3.27 -15.94
CA ARG A 457 -8.60 -2.33 -16.48
C ARG A 457 -9.46 -2.94 -17.59
N LEU A 458 -8.83 -3.64 -18.54
CA LEU A 458 -9.56 -4.32 -19.61
C LEU A 458 -10.49 -5.41 -19.05
N ARG A 459 -10.00 -6.23 -18.11
CA ARG A 459 -10.80 -7.29 -17.50
C ARG A 459 -11.99 -6.73 -16.72
N LEU A 460 -11.79 -5.65 -15.95
CA LEU A 460 -12.90 -4.96 -15.28
C LEU A 460 -13.90 -4.37 -16.27
N CYS A 461 -13.43 -3.76 -17.37
CA CYS A 461 -14.28 -3.30 -18.46
C CYS A 461 -15.18 -4.42 -19.00
N MET A 462 -14.62 -5.61 -19.18
CA MET A 462 -15.37 -6.79 -19.64
C MET A 462 -16.37 -7.30 -18.60
N LEU A 463 -16.04 -7.24 -17.30
CA LEU A 463 -16.92 -7.67 -16.21
C LEU A 463 -18.10 -6.70 -16.00
N MET A 464 -17.89 -5.41 -16.15
CA MET A 464 -18.96 -4.40 -16.00
C MET A 464 -20.05 -4.52 -17.05
N ASP A 465 -19.74 -5.16 -18.16
CA ASP A 465 -20.74 -5.46 -19.21
C ASP A 465 -21.70 -6.59 -18.83
N GLU A 466 -21.31 -7.41 -17.89
CA GLU A 466 -22.12 -8.50 -17.40
C GLU A 466 -23.05 -8.00 -16.29
N LYS A 467 -24.31 -8.42 -16.34
CA LYS A 467 -25.25 -8.16 -15.23
C LYS A 467 -24.90 -9.07 -14.07
N ILE A 468 -23.79 -8.76 -13.38
CA ILE A 468 -23.32 -9.50 -12.22
C ILE A 468 -23.93 -8.92 -10.94
N ASN A 469 -24.15 -9.79 -9.95
CA ASN A 469 -24.63 -9.41 -8.62
C ASN A 469 -23.73 -9.95 -7.50
N PHE A 470 -22.66 -10.66 -7.86
CA PHE A 470 -21.60 -11.10 -6.97
C PHE A 470 -20.24 -10.89 -7.64
N LEU A 471 -19.43 -9.99 -7.07
CA LEU A 471 -18.09 -9.66 -7.58
C LEU A 471 -17.03 -10.24 -6.66
N ILE A 472 -16.11 -10.98 -7.26
CA ILE A 472 -14.98 -11.60 -6.57
C ILE A 472 -13.69 -10.99 -7.11
N LEU A 473 -12.85 -10.45 -6.21
CA LEU A 473 -11.60 -9.78 -6.57
C LEU A 473 -10.44 -10.43 -5.81
N ASP A 474 -9.43 -10.90 -6.54
CA ASP A 474 -8.20 -11.44 -5.96
C ASP A 474 -7.04 -10.48 -6.21
N GLU A 475 -6.63 -9.73 -5.19
CA GLU A 475 -5.59 -8.68 -5.21
C GLU A 475 -5.81 -7.61 -6.32
N PRO A 476 -6.98 -6.93 -6.36
CA PRO A 476 -7.35 -6.04 -7.47
C PRO A 476 -6.47 -4.80 -7.60
N THR A 477 -5.76 -4.42 -6.54
CA THR A 477 -4.90 -3.23 -6.47
C THR A 477 -3.42 -3.54 -6.71
N ASN A 478 -3.06 -4.83 -6.88
CA ASN A 478 -1.68 -5.23 -7.04
C ASN A 478 -1.10 -4.74 -8.38
N HIS A 479 0.14 -4.26 -8.38
CA HIS A 479 0.83 -3.69 -9.55
C HIS A 479 0.17 -2.45 -10.19
N LEU A 480 -0.87 -1.89 -9.56
CA LEU A 480 -1.50 -0.66 -10.01
C LEU A 480 -0.81 0.56 -9.41
N ASP A 481 -0.62 1.61 -10.21
CA ASP A 481 -0.27 2.93 -9.69
C ASP A 481 -1.46 3.57 -8.93
N ILE A 482 -1.19 4.61 -8.17
CA ILE A 482 -2.19 5.25 -7.30
C ILE A 482 -3.42 5.68 -8.09
N ALA A 483 -3.24 6.28 -9.27
CA ALA A 483 -4.35 6.74 -10.11
C ALA A 483 -5.23 5.57 -10.60
N SER A 484 -4.61 4.44 -10.95
CA SER A 484 -5.34 3.22 -11.34
C SER A 484 -6.06 2.57 -10.17
N ARG A 485 -5.50 2.63 -8.95
CA ARG A 485 -6.16 2.16 -7.72
C ARG A 485 -7.39 2.98 -7.40
N GLU A 486 -7.27 4.31 -7.40
CA GLU A 486 -8.41 5.22 -7.19
C GLU A 486 -9.55 4.96 -8.16
N TRP A 487 -9.19 4.63 -9.38
CA TRP A 487 -10.18 4.27 -10.38
C TRP A 487 -10.88 2.95 -10.06
N VAL A 488 -10.15 1.88 -9.72
CA VAL A 488 -10.74 0.59 -9.31
C VAL A 488 -11.67 0.79 -8.12
N GLU A 489 -11.24 1.61 -7.16
CA GLU A 489 -12.06 1.95 -5.99
C GLU A 489 -13.36 2.66 -6.39
N ALA A 490 -13.28 3.69 -7.23
CA ALA A 490 -14.47 4.40 -7.69
C ALA A 490 -15.46 3.48 -8.44
N ALA A 491 -14.93 2.56 -9.25
CA ALA A 491 -15.74 1.57 -9.94
C ALA A 491 -16.46 0.61 -8.99
N ILE A 492 -15.77 0.15 -7.93
CA ILE A 492 -16.34 -0.77 -6.93
C ILE A 492 -17.31 -0.05 -5.99
N GLU A 493 -17.11 1.24 -5.73
CA GLU A 493 -17.99 2.05 -4.89
C GLU A 493 -19.42 2.11 -5.44
N GLU A 494 -19.56 2.17 -6.77
CA GLU A 494 -20.86 2.16 -7.46
C GLU A 494 -21.49 0.76 -7.55
N PHE A 495 -20.77 -0.31 -7.18
CA PHE A 495 -21.31 -1.66 -7.23
C PHE A 495 -22.17 -1.97 -6.01
N GLU A 496 -23.47 -2.22 -6.22
CA GLU A 496 -24.45 -2.51 -5.15
C GLU A 496 -24.58 -4.01 -4.81
N GLY A 497 -23.94 -4.90 -5.56
CA GLY A 497 -23.97 -6.34 -5.33
C GLY A 497 -23.09 -6.79 -4.15
N VAL A 498 -23.01 -8.11 -3.97
CA VAL A 498 -22.12 -8.71 -2.97
C VAL A 498 -20.67 -8.65 -3.46
N LEU A 499 -19.79 -8.22 -2.58
CA LEU A 499 -18.35 -8.12 -2.85
C LEU A 499 -17.58 -9.08 -1.93
N LEU A 500 -16.81 -10.00 -2.52
CA LEU A 500 -15.81 -10.80 -1.83
C LEU A 500 -14.44 -10.45 -2.41
N PHE A 501 -13.51 -10.02 -1.57
CA PHE A 501 -12.20 -9.65 -2.07
C PHE A 501 -11.05 -10.10 -1.16
N VAL A 502 -9.92 -10.39 -1.79
CA VAL A 502 -8.62 -10.56 -1.14
C VAL A 502 -7.81 -9.31 -1.45
N SER A 503 -7.26 -8.67 -0.45
CA SER A 503 -6.35 -7.55 -0.65
C SER A 503 -5.37 -7.41 0.52
N HIS A 504 -4.17 -6.94 0.22
CA HIS A 504 -3.19 -6.48 1.18
C HIS A 504 -3.14 -4.94 1.29
N ASP A 505 -3.93 -4.25 0.47
CA ASP A 505 -4.09 -2.79 0.51
C ASP A 505 -5.04 -2.40 1.65
N ARG A 506 -4.46 -1.86 2.73
CA ARG A 506 -5.21 -1.47 3.94
C ARG A 506 -6.23 -0.37 3.67
N TYR A 507 -5.94 0.54 2.77
CA TYR A 507 -6.86 1.61 2.38
C TYR A 507 -8.09 1.01 1.67
N PHE A 508 -7.87 0.06 0.78
CA PHE A 508 -8.94 -0.66 0.10
C PHE A 508 -9.80 -1.48 1.07
N ILE A 509 -9.15 -2.20 2.01
CA ILE A 509 -9.85 -2.98 3.05
C ILE A 509 -10.69 -2.06 3.93
N GLU A 510 -10.12 -0.96 4.41
CA GLU A 510 -10.81 0.01 5.27
C GLU A 510 -12.01 0.65 4.59
N LYS A 511 -11.88 0.96 3.30
CA LYS A 511 -12.94 1.59 2.50
C LYS A 511 -14.11 0.65 2.22
N PHE A 512 -13.85 -0.64 1.95
CA PHE A 512 -14.87 -1.55 1.43
C PHE A 512 -15.28 -2.69 2.37
N ALA A 513 -14.46 -3.07 3.36
CA ALA A 513 -14.79 -4.21 4.22
C ALA A 513 -15.78 -3.83 5.32
N GLU A 514 -16.95 -4.47 5.31
CA GLU A 514 -17.93 -4.44 6.38
C GLU A 514 -17.87 -5.70 7.25
N ARG A 515 -17.35 -6.80 6.67
CA ARG A 515 -17.16 -8.09 7.30
C ARG A 515 -15.79 -8.64 6.93
N ILE A 516 -15.08 -9.21 7.87
CA ILE A 516 -13.72 -9.71 7.66
C ILE A 516 -13.65 -11.20 8.00
N TRP A 517 -13.15 -11.96 7.06
CA TRP A 517 -12.80 -13.36 7.20
C TRP A 517 -11.29 -13.51 7.31
N LEU A 518 -10.82 -13.91 8.48
CA LEU A 518 -9.39 -14.15 8.71
C LEU A 518 -9.10 -15.64 8.57
N LEU A 519 -8.37 -16.02 7.52
CA LEU A 519 -7.89 -17.38 7.29
C LEU A 519 -6.57 -17.59 8.04
N GLU A 520 -6.63 -18.26 9.17
CA GLU A 520 -5.50 -18.55 10.05
C GLU A 520 -5.62 -20.00 10.59
N ASP A 521 -4.51 -20.70 10.72
CA ASP A 521 -4.43 -22.08 11.25
C ASP A 521 -5.42 -23.08 10.62
N GLY A 522 -5.67 -22.96 9.32
CA GLY A 522 -6.57 -23.84 8.58
C GLY A 522 -8.06 -23.63 8.85
N THR A 523 -8.42 -22.54 9.51
CA THR A 523 -9.81 -22.14 9.78
C THR A 523 -10.05 -20.69 9.37
N ILE A 524 -11.33 -20.33 9.19
CA ILE A 524 -11.71 -18.93 8.95
C ILE A 524 -12.41 -18.41 10.21
N ARG A 525 -11.86 -17.35 10.79
CA ARG A 525 -12.51 -16.57 11.84
C ARG A 525 -13.32 -15.45 11.19
N ASP A 526 -14.56 -15.32 11.59
CA ASP A 526 -15.53 -14.39 11.02
C ASP A 526 -15.75 -13.19 11.96
N PHE A 527 -15.49 -11.99 11.46
CA PHE A 527 -15.65 -10.74 12.18
C PHE A 527 -16.66 -9.85 11.46
N SER A 528 -17.84 -9.66 12.05
CA SER A 528 -18.87 -8.76 11.53
C SER A 528 -18.56 -7.30 11.90
N CYS A 529 -17.41 -6.79 11.44
CA CYS A 529 -16.99 -5.42 11.72
C CYS A 529 -16.02 -4.91 10.64
N GLY A 530 -15.87 -3.59 10.52
CA GLY A 530 -14.90 -2.95 9.64
C GLY A 530 -13.45 -3.10 10.14
N TYR A 531 -12.50 -2.72 9.28
CA TYR A 531 -11.07 -2.97 9.46
C TYR A 531 -10.47 -2.37 10.74
N GLN A 532 -10.84 -1.15 11.13
CA GLN A 532 -10.33 -0.49 12.34
C GLN A 532 -10.67 -1.28 13.61
N LYS A 533 -11.94 -1.70 13.74
CA LYS A 533 -12.39 -2.50 14.88
C LYS A 533 -11.77 -3.90 14.89
N PHE A 534 -11.66 -4.53 13.73
CA PHE A 534 -10.94 -5.81 13.57
C PHE A 534 -9.50 -5.71 14.07
N ARG A 535 -8.80 -4.64 13.69
CA ARG A 535 -7.42 -4.41 14.11
C ARG A 535 -7.30 -4.25 15.62
N SER A 536 -8.18 -3.47 16.24
CA SER A 536 -8.18 -3.29 17.70
C SER A 536 -8.42 -4.62 18.44
N ILE A 537 -9.26 -5.50 17.91
CA ILE A 537 -9.48 -6.83 18.48
C ILE A 537 -8.19 -7.66 18.42
N LEU A 538 -7.49 -7.68 17.27
CA LEU A 538 -6.23 -8.43 17.14
C LEU A 538 -5.13 -7.87 18.04
N GLU A 539 -5.00 -6.56 18.17
CA GLU A 539 -4.03 -5.91 19.05
C GLU A 539 -4.29 -6.28 20.53
N HIS A 540 -5.54 -6.29 20.94
CA HIS A 540 -5.96 -6.73 22.28
C HIS A 540 -5.66 -8.22 22.53
N GLU A 541 -5.97 -9.11 21.57
CA GLU A 541 -5.64 -10.53 21.66
C GLU A 541 -4.12 -10.77 21.75
N ALA A 542 -3.33 -10.01 20.98
CA ALA A 542 -1.87 -10.08 21.01
C ALA A 542 -1.30 -9.62 22.37
N ALA A 543 -1.82 -8.51 22.92
CA ALA A 543 -1.43 -8.01 24.23
C ALA A 543 -1.73 -9.02 25.33
N ASN A 544 -2.89 -9.68 25.30
CA ASN A 544 -3.28 -10.71 26.26
C ASN A 544 -2.43 -11.99 26.13
N ARG A 545 -1.98 -12.35 24.93
CA ARG A 545 -1.04 -13.48 24.73
C ARG A 545 0.35 -13.21 25.34
N VAL A 546 0.82 -11.97 25.28
CA VAL A 546 2.12 -11.58 25.85
C VAL A 546 2.07 -11.46 27.37
N ALA A 547 0.91 -11.14 27.94
CA ALA A 547 0.69 -11.02 29.39
C ALA A 547 0.50 -12.36 30.12
N ALA A 548 0.34 -13.49 29.41
CA ALA A 548 0.17 -14.80 30.02
C ALA A 548 1.54 -15.41 30.43
N PRO A 549 1.85 -15.58 31.74
CA PRO A 549 3.08 -16.22 32.16
C PRO A 549 3.09 -17.69 31.77
N THR A 550 4.18 -18.15 31.16
CA THR A 550 4.45 -19.55 30.88
C THR A 550 4.64 -20.33 32.17
N THR A 551 3.56 -20.90 32.72
CA THR A 551 3.64 -21.90 33.76
C THR A 551 2.97 -23.18 33.26
N PRO A 552 3.54 -24.37 33.53
CA PRO A 552 3.01 -25.63 32.98
C PRO A 552 1.65 -25.93 33.61
N LYS A 553 0.66 -26.23 32.75
CA LYS A 553 -0.71 -26.58 33.11
C LYS A 553 -0.72 -27.88 33.96
N VAL A 554 -0.89 -27.70 35.26
CA VAL A 554 -1.41 -28.77 36.13
C VAL A 554 -2.92 -28.81 35.90
N LYS A 555 -3.42 -29.99 35.47
CA LYS A 555 -4.86 -30.26 35.33
C LYS A 555 -5.55 -30.01 36.67
N LYS A 556 -6.37 -28.95 36.76
CA LYS A 556 -7.37 -28.81 37.83
C LYS A 556 -8.74 -29.16 37.27
N GLU A 557 -9.40 -30.04 37.97
CA GLU A 557 -10.78 -30.47 37.77
C GLU A 557 -11.73 -29.27 37.84
N LYS A 558 -12.76 -29.28 36.99
CA LYS A 558 -13.83 -28.30 36.94
C LYS A 558 -14.64 -28.30 38.25
N PRO A 559 -14.85 -27.17 38.91
CA PRO A 559 -15.92 -27.06 39.88
C PRO A 559 -17.24 -26.78 39.13
N LYS A 560 -18.24 -27.56 39.43
CA LYS A 560 -19.63 -27.35 39.06
C LYS A 560 -20.23 -26.24 39.93
N GLY A 561 -20.94 -25.29 39.30
CA GLY A 561 -21.93 -24.47 39.94
C GLY A 561 -21.58 -22.98 40.01
N GLY A 562 -21.99 -22.20 38.99
CA GLY A 562 -22.05 -20.73 39.03
C GLY A 562 -23.06 -20.33 40.15
N SER A 563 -22.60 -19.53 41.11
CA SER A 563 -23.43 -19.02 42.21
C SER A 563 -24.40 -17.98 41.66
N LYS A 564 -25.65 -17.98 42.12
CA LYS A 564 -26.66 -16.94 41.87
C LYS A 564 -26.19 -15.50 42.21
N GLU A 565 -25.08 -15.39 42.91
CA GLU A 565 -24.42 -14.12 43.27
C GLU A 565 -23.59 -13.54 42.09
N THR A 566 -22.91 -14.37 41.33
CA THR A 566 -22.14 -13.94 40.15
C THR A 566 -23.07 -13.45 39.02
N GLU A 567 -24.19 -14.16 38.77
CA GLU A 567 -25.21 -13.67 37.82
C GLU A 567 -25.84 -12.33 38.22
N LYS A 568 -26.05 -12.11 39.51
CA LYS A 568 -26.58 -10.81 40.03
C LYS A 568 -25.52 -9.70 39.85
N ARG A 569 -24.26 -10.00 40.04
CA ARG A 569 -23.15 -9.04 39.88
C ARG A 569 -23.01 -8.64 38.40
N ILE A 570 -23.05 -9.60 37.48
CA ILE A 570 -23.01 -9.35 36.03
C ILE A 570 -24.16 -8.44 35.60
N ARG A 571 -25.43 -8.75 35.98
CA ARG A 571 -26.58 -7.91 35.65
C ARG A 571 -26.54 -6.50 36.28
N LYS A 572 -25.85 -6.34 37.40
CA LYS A 572 -25.65 -5.02 38.01
C LYS A 572 -24.63 -4.22 37.19
N LEU A 573 -23.52 -4.83 36.79
CA LEU A 573 -22.50 -4.20 35.99
C LEU A 573 -23.01 -3.82 34.59
N GLU A 574 -23.81 -4.67 33.96
CA GLU A 574 -24.49 -4.35 32.69
C GLU A 574 -25.33 -3.08 32.75
N ARG A 575 -26.06 -2.87 33.86
CA ARG A 575 -26.85 -1.66 34.05
C ARG A 575 -26.00 -0.41 34.31
N GLU A 576 -24.88 -0.55 34.99
CA GLU A 576 -23.95 0.57 35.21
C GLU A 576 -23.19 0.93 33.91
N ILE A 577 -22.85 -0.05 33.08
CA ILE A 577 -22.27 0.15 31.75
C ILE A 577 -23.27 0.93 30.87
N GLU A 578 -24.52 0.46 30.76
CA GLU A 578 -25.57 1.12 29.98
C GLU A 578 -25.82 2.58 30.40
N LYS A 579 -25.81 2.87 31.71
CA LYS A 579 -25.91 4.23 32.20
C LYS A 579 -24.70 5.09 31.86
N GLN A 580 -23.50 4.51 31.94
CA GLN A 580 -22.28 5.25 31.67
C GLN A 580 -22.15 5.54 30.18
N GLU A 581 -22.58 4.62 29.30
CA GLU A 581 -22.65 4.85 27.85
C GLU A 581 -23.61 6.02 27.52
N GLN A 582 -24.74 6.12 28.20
CA GLN A 582 -25.64 7.25 28.03
C GLN A 582 -25.01 8.58 28.46
N ILE A 583 -24.26 8.59 29.56
CA ILE A 583 -23.53 9.79 30.02
C ILE A 583 -22.47 10.21 29.01
N VAL A 584 -21.69 9.26 28.46
CA VAL A 584 -20.70 9.55 27.43
C VAL A 584 -21.35 10.13 26.17
N ALA A 585 -22.49 9.57 25.75
CA ALA A 585 -23.25 10.06 24.59
C ALA A 585 -23.86 11.45 24.80
N GLU A 586 -24.20 11.86 26.05
CA GLU A 586 -24.68 13.20 26.35
C GLU A 586 -23.64 14.29 26.16
N TYR A 587 -22.33 13.96 26.22
CA TYR A 587 -21.27 14.95 25.98
C TYR A 587 -21.07 15.29 24.50
N ASP A 588 -21.45 14.40 23.55
CA ASP A 588 -21.26 14.65 22.12
C ASP A 588 -22.00 15.91 21.62
N PRO A 589 -23.29 16.12 21.89
CA PRO A 589 -23.99 17.34 21.50
C PRO A 589 -23.49 18.59 22.27
N LEU A 590 -22.97 18.43 23.50
CA LEU A 590 -22.41 19.54 24.26
C LEU A 590 -21.06 19.99 23.69
N ILE A 591 -20.23 19.05 23.21
CA ILE A 591 -18.95 19.31 22.54
C ILE A 591 -19.21 20.02 21.19
N GLU A 592 -20.22 19.58 20.42
CA GLU A 592 -20.61 20.25 19.19
C GLU A 592 -21.14 21.67 19.43
N ALA A 593 -21.91 21.88 20.48
CA ALA A 593 -22.43 23.21 20.81
C ALA A 593 -21.33 24.17 21.33
N ALA A 594 -20.29 23.64 21.98
CA ALA A 594 -19.16 24.41 22.52
C ALA A 594 -18.02 24.62 21.51
N ALA A 595 -18.16 24.23 20.25
CA ALA A 595 -17.12 24.29 19.23
C ALA A 595 -16.50 25.70 19.00
N SER A 596 -17.20 26.75 19.39
CA SER A 596 -16.74 28.16 19.28
C SER A 596 -16.10 28.71 20.57
N ASP A 597 -16.18 28.00 21.70
CA ASP A 597 -15.57 28.41 22.99
C ASP A 597 -14.51 27.41 23.44
N TYR A 598 -13.25 27.79 23.31
CA TYR A 598 -12.10 26.92 23.63
C TYR A 598 -12.05 26.47 25.09
N GLN A 599 -12.53 27.29 26.02
CA GLN A 599 -12.51 26.94 27.46
C GLN A 599 -13.58 25.91 27.80
N GLU A 600 -14.80 26.09 27.29
CA GLU A 600 -15.89 25.13 27.48
C GLU A 600 -15.63 23.82 26.72
N LEU A 601 -15.11 23.88 25.50
CA LEU A 601 -14.71 22.71 24.72
C LEU A 601 -13.69 21.84 25.45
N THR A 602 -12.65 22.46 25.99
CA THR A 602 -11.59 21.73 26.74
C THR A 602 -12.15 21.09 28.01
N ARG A 603 -13.08 21.76 28.69
CA ARG A 603 -13.75 21.24 29.88
C ARG A 603 -14.61 20.01 29.56
N PHE A 604 -15.45 20.08 28.52
CA PHE A 604 -16.32 18.95 28.13
C PHE A 604 -15.52 17.77 27.62
N LEU A 605 -14.41 17.99 26.91
CA LEU A 605 -13.51 16.91 26.50
C LEU A 605 -12.88 16.20 27.70
N GLN A 606 -12.43 16.94 28.73
CA GLN A 606 -11.89 16.34 29.95
C GLN A 606 -12.95 15.59 30.79
N GLU A 607 -14.17 16.09 30.82
CA GLU A 607 -15.30 15.43 31.50
C GLU A 607 -15.73 14.16 30.76
N LYS A 608 -15.73 14.17 29.43
CA LYS A 608 -15.98 12.99 28.59
C LYS A 608 -14.90 11.92 28.78
N GLU A 609 -13.62 12.29 28.75
CA GLU A 609 -12.50 11.37 28.97
C GLU A 609 -12.58 10.69 30.35
N LYS A 610 -13.00 11.42 31.40
CA LYS A 610 -13.24 10.80 32.72
C LYS A 610 -14.41 9.82 32.71
N ALA A 611 -15.49 10.14 31.99
CA ALA A 611 -16.64 9.24 31.86
C ALA A 611 -16.29 7.98 31.07
N GLU A 612 -15.47 8.10 30.02
CA GLU A 612 -14.94 6.96 29.22
C GLU A 612 -14.01 6.07 30.05
N ASN A 613 -13.17 6.64 30.92
CA ASN A 613 -12.31 5.84 31.82
C ASN A 613 -13.14 5.05 32.84
N ILE A 614 -14.22 5.64 33.40
CA ILE A 614 -15.13 4.92 34.31
C ILE A 614 -15.89 3.81 33.56
N LEU A 615 -16.28 4.04 32.31
CA LEU A 615 -16.91 3.02 31.45
C LEU A 615 -15.96 1.83 31.25
N MET A 616 -14.68 2.09 30.97
CA MET A 616 -13.66 1.05 30.82
C MET A 616 -13.49 0.24 32.13
N GLU A 617 -13.44 0.88 33.29
CA GLU A 617 -13.37 0.17 34.58
C GLU A 617 -14.56 -0.78 34.78
N TYR A 618 -15.77 -0.35 34.46
CA TYR A 618 -16.95 -1.21 34.57
C TYR A 618 -16.94 -2.36 33.56
N MET A 619 -16.43 -2.14 32.35
CA MET A 619 -16.27 -3.19 31.34
C MET A 619 -15.24 -4.24 31.77
N GLU A 620 -14.11 -3.82 32.35
CA GLU A 620 -13.10 -4.73 32.89
C GLU A 620 -13.64 -5.57 34.08
N GLU A 621 -14.41 -4.94 35.00
CA GLU A 621 -15.05 -5.67 36.09
C GLU A 621 -16.11 -6.67 35.58
N TRP A 622 -16.84 -6.33 34.52
CA TRP A 622 -17.82 -7.20 33.90
C TRP A 622 -17.18 -8.39 33.23
N GLU A 623 -16.08 -8.20 32.48
CA GLU A 623 -15.29 -9.28 31.87
C GLU A 623 -14.71 -10.23 32.95
N ALA A 624 -14.12 -9.68 34.01
CA ALA A 624 -13.61 -10.47 35.12
C ALA A 624 -14.72 -11.26 35.86
N ALA A 625 -15.92 -10.71 35.93
CA ALA A 625 -17.09 -11.41 36.48
C ALA A 625 -17.60 -12.53 35.58
N GLN A 626 -17.54 -12.36 34.25
CA GLN A 626 -17.86 -13.42 33.27
C GLN A 626 -16.84 -14.56 33.26
N GLU A 627 -15.56 -14.25 33.34
CA GLU A 627 -14.52 -15.29 33.41
C GLU A 627 -14.58 -16.15 34.68
N SER A 628 -15.19 -15.62 35.74
CA SER A 628 -15.38 -16.33 37.01
C SER A 628 -16.65 -17.21 37.07
N THR A 629 -17.45 -17.21 35.99
CA THR A 629 -18.69 -18.03 35.86
C THR A 629 -18.43 -19.27 35.02
#